data_77413067314b08abe70aae60034cd532
#
_entry.id   77413067314b08abe70aae60034cd532
#
_cell.length_a   1.000
_cell.length_b   1.000
_cell.length_c   1.000
_cell.angle_alpha   90.00
_cell.angle_beta   90.00
_cell.angle_gamma   90.00
#
_symmetry.space_group_name_H-M   'P 1'
#
loop_
_entity.id
_entity.type
_entity.pdbx_description
1 polymer ?
#
loop_
_entity_poly.entity_id
_entity_poly.type
_entity_poly.pdbx_seq_one_letter_code
_entity_poly.pdbx_strand_id
1 'polypeptide(L)'
;MNRFRFWILVSIVAVSGFSQGMLLPLIAVIFENSGVSSTLNGLNATALYIGILLASPFMEQPLRKYGYRPVILVGGFLVVVSLALFPLWQSFWFWFILRLLIGIGDHALHFATQTWITSFSAENVRGRNISLYGVFFGIGFATGPLMTPLVEINQALPFIVSSILCLIGWLFLFFLKNEHPEQELGVNSFFETIKRFRKAWKYGWIAFLPPLGYGFLEASLNGSFPIYALRTGIEVRSVSVLLASFAIGGIVFQLPLGILSDKFGRRNILLVILSLGCLSFVTASFLEGTFIALAVCIFIAGMLVGSTFSLGISYMTDLMPKNLLPTGNLMCGIAFSIGSLGGPFFGGLFIQYFSDVSFFHIISFLLFVIFLLTYTFGERGLVAVKG
;
A
#
# COMPACT_ATOMS: atom_id res chain seq x y z
N MET A 1 -12.98 -2.10 -23.83
CA MET A 1 -12.34 -3.31 -23.24
C MET A 1 -13.35 -4.44 -23.15
N ASN A 2 -12.99 -5.67 -23.55
CA ASN A 2 -13.86 -6.85 -23.43
C ASN A 2 -14.10 -7.15 -21.93
N ARG A 3 -15.35 -7.45 -21.52
CA ARG A 3 -15.72 -7.77 -20.14
C ARG A 3 -14.91 -8.95 -19.56
N PHE A 4 -14.67 -9.98 -20.35
CA PHE A 4 -13.89 -11.15 -19.94
C PHE A 4 -12.45 -10.77 -19.54
N ARG A 5 -11.76 -9.98 -20.38
CA ARG A 5 -10.41 -9.48 -20.05
C ARG A 5 -10.40 -8.65 -18.78
N PHE A 6 -11.37 -7.75 -18.62
CA PHE A 6 -11.46 -6.90 -17.42
C PHE A 6 -11.52 -7.75 -16.16
N TRP A 7 -12.40 -8.74 -16.12
CA TRP A 7 -12.54 -9.57 -14.92
C TRP A 7 -11.32 -10.43 -14.63
N ILE A 8 -10.61 -10.94 -15.64
CA ILE A 8 -9.33 -11.63 -15.44
C ILE A 8 -8.32 -10.68 -14.78
N LEU A 9 -8.13 -9.47 -15.32
CA LEU A 9 -7.16 -8.50 -14.80
C LEU A 9 -7.48 -8.11 -13.35
N VAL A 10 -8.74 -7.87 -13.04
CA VAL A 10 -9.20 -7.52 -11.69
C VAL A 10 -9.04 -8.69 -10.72
N SER A 11 -9.30 -9.93 -11.15
CA SER A 11 -9.10 -11.12 -10.32
C SER A 11 -7.62 -11.34 -9.98
N ILE A 12 -6.72 -11.13 -10.93
CA ILE A 12 -5.26 -11.22 -10.70
C ILE A 12 -4.82 -10.19 -9.67
N VAL A 13 -5.35 -8.97 -9.76
CA VAL A 13 -5.04 -7.90 -8.81
C VAL A 13 -5.57 -8.21 -7.41
N ALA A 14 -6.76 -8.82 -7.30
CA ALA A 14 -7.28 -9.26 -6.01
C ALA A 14 -6.37 -10.33 -5.36
N VAL A 15 -5.89 -11.28 -6.15
CA VAL A 15 -4.98 -12.33 -5.67
C VAL A 15 -3.60 -11.75 -5.31
N SER A 16 -3.09 -10.78 -6.07
CA SER A 16 -1.86 -10.06 -5.71
C SER A 16 -2.03 -9.28 -4.41
N GLY A 17 -3.14 -8.54 -4.24
CA GLY A 17 -3.47 -7.88 -2.99
C GLY A 17 -3.52 -8.85 -1.80
N PHE A 18 -4.14 -10.02 -1.98
CA PHE A 18 -4.18 -11.08 -0.97
C PHE A 18 -2.77 -11.54 -0.57
N SER A 19 -1.90 -11.79 -1.53
CA SER A 19 -0.52 -12.20 -1.30
C SER A 19 0.27 -11.14 -0.52
N GLN A 20 0.14 -9.87 -0.88
CA GLN A 20 0.81 -8.75 -0.20
C GLN A 20 0.28 -8.56 1.23
N GLY A 21 -1.04 -8.57 1.41
CA GLY A 21 -1.67 -8.43 2.72
C GLY A 21 -1.34 -9.57 3.68
N MET A 22 -1.13 -10.80 3.16
CA MET A 22 -0.68 -11.95 3.94
C MET A 22 0.80 -11.84 4.32
N LEU A 23 1.66 -11.47 3.38
CA LEU A 23 3.11 -11.66 3.49
C LEU A 23 3.73 -10.81 4.61
N LEU A 24 3.25 -9.58 4.81
CA LEU A 24 3.80 -8.68 5.82
C LEU A 24 3.57 -9.21 7.24
N PRO A 25 2.32 -9.45 7.70
CA PRO A 25 2.07 -9.93 9.05
C PRO A 25 2.54 -11.38 9.27
N LEU A 26 2.47 -12.23 8.26
CA LEU A 26 2.92 -13.62 8.36
C LEU A 26 4.41 -13.72 8.72
N ILE A 27 5.27 -13.04 7.95
CA ILE A 27 6.71 -13.09 8.19
C ILE A 27 7.06 -12.37 9.50
N ALA A 28 6.35 -11.29 9.85
CA ALA A 28 6.53 -10.61 11.13
C ALA A 28 6.30 -11.57 12.31
N VAL A 29 5.24 -12.37 12.26
CA VAL A 29 4.92 -13.39 13.26
C VAL A 29 5.98 -14.51 13.31
N ILE A 30 6.38 -15.04 12.15
CA ILE A 30 7.36 -16.15 12.11
C ILE A 30 8.72 -15.68 12.65
N PHE A 31 9.19 -14.49 12.28
CA PHE A 31 10.45 -13.96 12.79
C PHE A 31 10.41 -13.64 14.27
N GLU A 32 9.30 -13.09 14.77
CA GLU A 32 9.13 -12.85 16.21
C GLU A 32 9.19 -14.16 16.99
N ASN A 33 8.44 -15.19 16.55
CA ASN A 33 8.46 -16.50 17.18
C ASN A 33 9.84 -17.20 17.08
N SER A 34 10.67 -16.81 16.11
CA SER A 34 12.04 -17.32 15.95
C SER A 34 13.08 -16.50 16.71
N GLY A 35 12.67 -15.48 17.48
CA GLY A 35 13.56 -14.65 18.28
C GLY A 35 14.37 -13.61 17.49
N VAL A 36 13.98 -13.31 16.25
CA VAL A 36 14.60 -12.25 15.46
C VAL A 36 14.23 -10.89 16.04
N SER A 37 15.21 -10.00 16.22
CA SER A 37 14.94 -8.67 16.78
C SER A 37 13.91 -7.90 15.94
N SER A 38 13.07 -7.09 16.58
CA SER A 38 12.03 -6.32 15.90
C SER A 38 12.61 -5.35 14.86
N THR A 39 13.80 -4.80 15.09
CA THR A 39 14.50 -3.97 14.10
C THR A 39 14.85 -4.76 12.83
N LEU A 40 15.43 -5.96 12.98
CA LEU A 40 15.74 -6.81 11.81
C LEU A 40 14.47 -7.29 11.12
N ASN A 41 13.44 -7.64 11.87
CA ASN A 41 12.15 -8.00 11.31
C ASN A 41 11.55 -6.86 10.47
N GLY A 42 11.54 -5.63 11.01
CA GLY A 42 11.14 -4.43 10.28
C GLY A 42 12.02 -4.15 9.05
N LEU A 43 13.34 -4.34 9.16
CA LEU A 43 14.25 -4.21 8.03
C LEU A 43 13.94 -5.22 6.92
N ASN A 44 13.64 -6.47 7.27
CA ASN A 44 13.24 -7.48 6.29
C ASN A 44 11.95 -7.09 5.55
N ALA A 45 10.99 -6.46 6.25
CA ALA A 45 9.75 -5.99 5.65
C ALA A 45 9.99 -4.89 4.58
N THR A 46 11.04 -4.07 4.71
CA THR A 46 11.36 -3.01 3.75
C THR A 46 11.76 -3.55 2.38
N ALA A 47 12.22 -4.80 2.29
CA ALA A 47 12.69 -5.40 1.03
C ALA A 47 11.63 -5.38 -0.08
N LEU A 48 10.35 -5.58 0.28
CA LEU A 48 9.23 -5.49 -0.66
C LEU A 48 9.18 -4.10 -1.34
N TYR A 49 9.25 -3.05 -0.53
CA TYR A 49 9.15 -1.67 -1.02
C TYR A 49 10.42 -1.22 -1.75
N ILE A 50 11.60 -1.74 -1.35
CA ILE A 50 12.84 -1.55 -2.09
C ILE A 50 12.70 -2.16 -3.48
N GLY A 51 12.14 -3.37 -3.61
CA GLY A 51 11.86 -4.02 -4.88
C GLY A 51 10.96 -3.18 -5.79
N ILE A 52 9.87 -2.63 -5.25
CA ILE A 52 8.96 -1.72 -5.97
C ILE A 52 9.70 -0.48 -6.48
N LEU A 53 10.48 0.19 -5.61
CA LEU A 53 11.21 1.40 -5.98
C LEU A 53 12.29 1.15 -7.03
N LEU A 54 13.02 0.05 -6.91
CA LEU A 54 14.05 -0.35 -7.89
C LEU A 54 13.44 -0.68 -9.26
N ALA A 55 12.28 -1.32 -9.28
CA ALA A 55 11.60 -1.69 -10.52
C ALA A 55 10.97 -0.49 -11.24
N SER A 56 10.44 0.49 -10.49
CA SER A 56 9.64 1.59 -11.01
C SER A 56 10.23 2.32 -12.23
N PRO A 57 11.51 2.71 -12.27
CA PRO A 57 12.09 3.43 -13.40
C PRO A 57 12.18 2.60 -14.69
N PHE A 58 12.15 1.28 -14.55
CA PHE A 58 12.41 0.36 -15.67
C PHE A 58 11.14 -0.27 -16.26
N MET A 59 9.96 0.02 -15.72
CA MET A 59 8.71 -0.66 -16.13
C MET A 59 8.19 -0.22 -17.50
N GLU A 60 8.42 1.01 -17.91
CA GLU A 60 7.86 1.56 -19.13
C GLU A 60 8.45 0.92 -20.40
N GLN A 61 9.77 0.69 -20.44
CA GLN A 61 10.44 0.12 -21.61
C GLN A 61 9.97 -1.32 -21.92
N PRO A 62 9.95 -2.28 -20.98
CA PRO A 62 9.40 -3.61 -21.24
C PRO A 62 7.94 -3.58 -21.68
N LEU A 63 7.13 -2.69 -21.07
CA LEU A 63 5.72 -2.56 -21.43
C LEU A 63 5.53 -2.12 -22.88
N ARG A 64 6.29 -1.13 -23.33
CA ARG A 64 6.26 -0.66 -24.74
C ARG A 64 6.79 -1.71 -25.72
N LYS A 65 7.88 -2.40 -25.35
CA LYS A 65 8.56 -3.36 -26.24
C LYS A 65 7.82 -4.68 -26.36
N TYR A 66 7.33 -5.23 -25.26
CA TYR A 66 6.77 -6.59 -25.21
C TYR A 66 5.24 -6.60 -25.06
N GLY A 67 4.62 -5.47 -24.71
CA GLY A 67 3.18 -5.36 -24.45
C GLY A 67 2.80 -5.70 -23.02
N TYR A 68 1.50 -5.62 -22.74
CA TYR A 68 0.98 -5.75 -21.37
C TYR A 68 1.10 -7.18 -20.82
N ARG A 69 0.67 -8.18 -21.60
CA ARG A 69 0.58 -9.57 -21.15
C ARG A 69 1.93 -10.15 -20.74
N PRO A 70 3.04 -10.05 -21.50
CA PRO A 70 4.34 -10.58 -21.08
C PRO A 70 4.88 -9.94 -19.80
N VAL A 71 4.66 -8.63 -19.60
CA VAL A 71 5.10 -7.94 -18.35
C VAL A 71 4.34 -8.48 -17.15
N ILE A 72 3.01 -8.67 -17.26
CA ILE A 72 2.20 -9.25 -16.19
C ILE A 72 2.59 -10.72 -15.94
N LEU A 73 2.88 -11.49 -17.00
CA LEU A 73 3.31 -12.88 -16.88
C LEU A 73 4.64 -13.01 -16.12
N VAL A 74 5.63 -12.18 -16.45
CA VAL A 74 6.93 -12.18 -15.76
C VAL A 74 6.77 -11.72 -14.32
N GLY A 75 6.01 -10.65 -14.07
CA GLY A 75 5.72 -10.17 -12.72
C GLY A 75 5.04 -11.23 -11.86
N GLY A 76 3.96 -11.82 -12.37
CA GLY A 76 3.22 -12.88 -11.66
C GLY A 76 4.06 -14.15 -11.45
N PHE A 77 4.91 -14.53 -12.40
CA PHE A 77 5.85 -15.65 -12.25
C PHE A 77 6.83 -15.41 -11.10
N LEU A 78 7.41 -14.21 -11.00
CA LEU A 78 8.30 -13.86 -9.88
C LEU A 78 7.59 -13.99 -8.54
N VAL A 79 6.33 -13.54 -8.44
CA VAL A 79 5.54 -13.64 -7.20
C VAL A 79 5.25 -15.10 -6.85
N VAL A 80 4.74 -15.89 -7.81
CA VAL A 80 4.39 -17.32 -7.59
C VAL A 80 5.60 -18.11 -7.14
N VAL A 81 6.73 -17.99 -7.86
CA VAL A 81 7.95 -18.73 -7.56
C VAL A 81 8.54 -18.29 -6.21
N SER A 82 8.60 -16.99 -5.95
CA SER A 82 9.11 -16.49 -4.67
C SER A 82 8.27 -17.00 -3.49
N LEU A 83 6.92 -16.99 -3.60
CA LEU A 83 6.06 -17.54 -2.55
C LEU A 83 6.28 -19.04 -2.34
N ALA A 84 6.46 -19.81 -3.41
CA ALA A 84 6.75 -21.25 -3.33
C ALA A 84 8.11 -21.56 -2.70
N LEU A 85 9.07 -20.65 -2.78
CA LEU A 85 10.43 -20.83 -2.27
C LEU A 85 10.57 -20.49 -0.78
N PHE A 86 9.66 -19.70 -0.18
CA PHE A 86 9.76 -19.33 1.26
C PHE A 86 9.91 -20.53 2.20
N PRO A 87 9.16 -21.64 2.04
CA PRO A 87 9.28 -22.78 2.96
C PRO A 87 10.60 -23.53 2.88
N LEU A 88 11.41 -23.34 1.83
CA LEU A 88 12.63 -24.14 1.62
C LEU A 88 13.75 -23.78 2.60
N TRP A 89 13.86 -22.54 2.98
CA TRP A 89 14.95 -22.09 3.86
C TRP A 89 14.56 -20.87 4.67
N GLN A 90 14.39 -21.02 5.97
CA GLN A 90 14.10 -19.93 6.91
C GLN A 90 15.39 -19.17 7.24
N SER A 91 15.80 -18.27 6.34
CA SER A 91 16.96 -17.40 6.50
C SER A 91 16.59 -15.96 6.25
N PHE A 92 17.12 -15.03 7.07
CA PHE A 92 16.88 -13.60 6.95
C PHE A 92 17.17 -13.08 5.54
N TRP A 93 18.36 -13.36 4.99
CA TRP A 93 18.78 -12.88 3.68
C TRP A 93 18.04 -13.56 2.53
N PHE A 94 17.73 -14.84 2.65
CA PHE A 94 16.94 -15.56 1.66
C PHE A 94 15.55 -14.97 1.56
N TRP A 95 14.89 -14.74 2.68
CA TRP A 95 13.56 -14.12 2.72
C TRP A 95 13.58 -12.65 2.31
N PHE A 96 14.65 -11.92 2.63
CA PHE A 96 14.86 -10.55 2.15
C PHE A 96 14.88 -10.49 0.62
N ILE A 97 15.65 -11.39 -0.03
CA ILE A 97 15.74 -11.48 -1.49
C ILE A 97 14.38 -11.87 -2.09
N LEU A 98 13.68 -12.86 -1.52
CA LEU A 98 12.37 -13.27 -2.00
C LEU A 98 11.34 -12.12 -1.92
N ARG A 99 11.33 -11.35 -0.83
CA ARG A 99 10.50 -10.15 -0.69
C ARG A 99 10.84 -9.08 -1.73
N LEU A 100 12.12 -8.87 -1.99
CA LEU A 100 12.57 -7.94 -3.01
C LEU A 100 12.07 -8.36 -4.41
N LEU A 101 12.19 -9.64 -4.73
CA LEU A 101 11.69 -10.21 -6.00
C LEU A 101 10.17 -10.09 -6.11
N ILE A 102 9.43 -10.34 -5.02
CA ILE A 102 7.98 -10.12 -4.97
C ILE A 102 7.66 -8.65 -5.21
N GLY A 103 8.39 -7.71 -4.58
CA GLY A 103 8.18 -6.28 -4.81
C GLY A 103 8.37 -5.87 -6.28
N ILE A 104 9.39 -6.40 -6.94
CA ILE A 104 9.63 -6.20 -8.38
C ILE A 104 8.48 -6.80 -9.20
N GLY A 105 8.10 -8.04 -8.90
CA GLY A 105 7.05 -8.77 -9.62
C GLY A 105 5.68 -8.13 -9.48
N ASP A 106 5.29 -7.78 -8.26
CA ASP A 106 4.03 -7.10 -7.96
C ASP A 106 3.96 -5.72 -8.62
N HIS A 107 5.06 -4.95 -8.58
CA HIS A 107 5.08 -3.65 -9.25
C HIS A 107 4.88 -3.79 -10.76
N ALA A 108 5.56 -4.75 -11.40
CA ALA A 108 5.40 -5.02 -12.83
C ALA A 108 3.96 -5.42 -13.16
N LEU A 109 3.35 -6.31 -12.37
CA LEU A 109 1.97 -6.76 -12.53
C LEU A 109 0.99 -5.60 -12.37
N HIS A 110 1.11 -4.82 -11.29
CA HIS A 110 0.21 -3.70 -11.01
C HIS A 110 0.33 -2.59 -12.04
N PHE A 111 1.56 -2.18 -12.39
CA PHE A 111 1.80 -1.14 -13.38
C PHE A 111 1.20 -1.51 -14.75
N ALA A 112 1.48 -2.72 -15.24
CA ALA A 112 0.98 -3.18 -16.53
C ALA A 112 -0.54 -3.36 -16.52
N THR A 113 -1.12 -3.95 -15.47
CA THR A 113 -2.56 -4.19 -15.35
C THR A 113 -3.34 -2.88 -15.28
N GLN A 114 -2.91 -1.96 -14.41
CA GLN A 114 -3.55 -0.65 -14.26
C GLN A 114 -3.48 0.16 -15.55
N THR A 115 -2.32 0.16 -16.22
CA THR A 115 -2.14 0.87 -17.49
C THR A 115 -3.02 0.24 -18.58
N TRP A 116 -3.12 -1.10 -18.65
CA TRP A 116 -3.98 -1.79 -19.60
C TRP A 116 -5.46 -1.46 -19.40
N ILE A 117 -5.94 -1.51 -18.15
CA ILE A 117 -7.32 -1.13 -17.80
C ILE A 117 -7.59 0.33 -18.19
N THR A 118 -6.67 1.24 -17.87
CA THR A 118 -6.82 2.68 -18.14
C THR A 118 -6.85 2.99 -19.63
N SER A 119 -5.92 2.42 -20.42
CA SER A 119 -5.78 2.71 -21.83
C SER A 119 -6.94 2.15 -22.69
N PHE A 120 -7.47 0.99 -22.32
CA PHE A 120 -8.52 0.31 -23.11
C PHE A 120 -9.93 0.47 -22.54
N SER A 121 -10.12 1.26 -21.50
CA SER A 121 -11.44 1.63 -21.00
C SER A 121 -11.98 2.84 -21.75
N ALA A 122 -13.23 2.77 -22.20
CA ALA A 122 -13.92 3.94 -22.74
C ALA A 122 -13.99 5.05 -21.67
N GLU A 123 -13.91 6.31 -22.08
CA GLU A 123 -13.81 7.46 -21.19
C GLU A 123 -14.93 7.51 -20.15
N ASN A 124 -16.16 7.20 -20.55
CA ASN A 124 -17.35 7.22 -19.70
C ASN A 124 -17.35 6.14 -18.59
N VAL A 125 -16.53 5.10 -18.68
CA VAL A 125 -16.45 3.99 -17.70
C VAL A 125 -15.05 3.80 -17.12
N ARG A 126 -14.07 4.59 -17.55
CA ARG A 126 -12.67 4.48 -17.11
C ARG A 126 -12.54 4.65 -15.61
N GLY A 127 -13.15 5.69 -15.04
CA GLY A 127 -13.14 5.94 -13.59
C GLY A 127 -13.72 4.76 -12.80
N ARG A 128 -14.88 4.22 -13.24
CA ARG A 128 -15.49 3.04 -12.61
C ARG A 128 -14.57 1.82 -12.66
N ASN A 129 -13.91 1.58 -13.78
CA ASN A 129 -13.03 0.41 -13.93
C ASN A 129 -11.78 0.53 -13.04
N ILE A 130 -11.22 1.73 -12.89
CA ILE A 130 -10.09 1.99 -11.98
C ILE A 130 -10.54 1.85 -10.52
N SER A 131 -11.73 2.31 -10.17
CA SER A 131 -12.28 2.14 -8.83
C SER A 131 -12.51 0.66 -8.48
N LEU A 132 -13.04 -0.13 -9.42
CA LEU A 132 -13.20 -1.57 -9.24
C LEU A 132 -11.85 -2.27 -9.07
N TYR A 133 -10.83 -1.89 -9.85
CA TYR A 133 -9.46 -2.35 -9.65
C TYR A 133 -9.00 -2.13 -8.20
N GLY A 134 -9.17 -0.91 -7.68
CA GLY A 134 -8.79 -0.57 -6.30
C GLY A 134 -9.58 -1.35 -5.25
N VAL A 135 -10.89 -1.51 -5.43
CA VAL A 135 -11.75 -2.28 -4.52
C VAL A 135 -11.33 -3.76 -4.46
N PHE A 136 -11.08 -4.38 -5.61
CA PHE A 136 -10.66 -5.79 -5.64
C PHE A 136 -9.26 -6.01 -5.05
N PHE A 137 -8.33 -5.10 -5.31
CA PHE A 137 -7.04 -5.09 -4.61
C PHE A 137 -7.23 -4.99 -3.09
N GLY A 138 -8.04 -4.03 -2.65
CA GLY A 138 -8.32 -3.80 -1.23
C GLY A 138 -8.99 -5.00 -0.54
N ILE A 139 -9.96 -5.66 -1.19
CA ILE A 139 -10.58 -6.89 -0.67
C ILE A 139 -9.53 -7.99 -0.53
N GLY A 140 -8.68 -8.20 -1.55
CA GLY A 140 -7.58 -9.15 -1.47
C GLY A 140 -6.66 -8.83 -0.30
N PHE A 141 -6.19 -7.59 -0.22
CA PHE A 141 -5.28 -7.12 0.82
C PHE A 141 -5.89 -7.27 2.23
N ALA A 142 -7.17 -6.95 2.41
CA ALA A 142 -7.87 -7.09 3.69
C ALA A 142 -8.03 -8.55 4.14
N THR A 143 -8.17 -9.47 3.20
CA THR A 143 -8.34 -10.91 3.50
C THR A 143 -7.03 -11.64 3.68
N GLY A 144 -5.91 -11.09 3.18
CA GLY A 144 -4.57 -11.67 3.30
C GLY A 144 -4.15 -12.01 4.73
N PRO A 145 -4.24 -11.08 5.70
CA PRO A 145 -3.86 -11.34 7.09
C PRO A 145 -4.60 -12.51 7.74
N LEU A 146 -5.81 -12.84 7.27
CA LEU A 146 -6.60 -13.96 7.80
C LEU A 146 -5.96 -15.33 7.52
N MET A 147 -4.94 -15.40 6.66
CA MET A 147 -4.13 -16.60 6.45
C MET A 147 -3.02 -16.78 7.50
N THR A 148 -2.65 -15.72 8.21
CA THR A 148 -1.55 -15.76 9.19
C THR A 148 -1.74 -16.83 10.27
N PRO A 149 -2.93 -17.08 10.83
CA PRO A 149 -3.13 -18.15 11.83
C PRO A 149 -2.81 -19.57 11.34
N LEU A 150 -2.77 -19.81 10.03
CA LEU A 150 -2.36 -21.11 9.49
C LEU A 150 -0.91 -21.47 9.83
N VAL A 151 -0.09 -20.49 10.22
CA VAL A 151 1.28 -20.70 10.70
C VAL A 151 1.32 -21.59 11.95
N GLU A 152 0.28 -21.56 12.78
CA GLU A 152 0.16 -22.37 13.98
C GLU A 152 -0.01 -23.87 13.64
N ILE A 153 -0.57 -24.18 12.46
CA ILE A 153 -0.74 -25.56 11.96
C ILE A 153 0.56 -25.99 11.27
N ASN A 154 1.05 -25.19 10.34
CA ASN A 154 2.30 -25.43 9.61
C ASN A 154 2.82 -24.13 9.01
N GLN A 155 4.09 -23.78 9.26
CA GLN A 155 4.69 -22.54 8.76
C GLN A 155 4.72 -22.45 7.23
N ALA A 156 4.77 -23.56 6.52
CA ALA A 156 4.78 -23.58 5.05
C ALA A 156 3.38 -23.35 4.44
N LEU A 157 2.32 -23.68 5.18
CA LEU A 157 0.96 -23.74 4.66
C LEU A 157 0.46 -22.40 4.08
N PRO A 158 0.61 -21.23 4.75
CA PRO A 158 0.18 -19.96 4.20
C PRO A 158 0.88 -19.62 2.88
N PHE A 159 2.18 -19.88 2.77
CA PHE A 159 2.96 -19.62 1.55
C PHE A 159 2.52 -20.51 0.39
N ILE A 160 2.31 -21.81 0.64
CA ILE A 160 1.88 -22.78 -0.37
C ILE A 160 0.47 -22.41 -0.87
N VAL A 161 -0.48 -22.15 0.03
CA VAL A 161 -1.85 -21.77 -0.33
C VAL A 161 -1.83 -20.49 -1.17
N SER A 162 -1.08 -19.46 -0.74
CA SER A 162 -0.96 -18.20 -1.46
C SER A 162 -0.31 -18.40 -2.83
N SER A 163 0.77 -19.20 -2.92
CA SER A 163 1.42 -19.52 -4.18
C SER A 163 0.48 -20.22 -5.16
N ILE A 164 -0.33 -21.17 -4.70
CA ILE A 164 -1.32 -21.89 -5.53
C ILE A 164 -2.40 -20.92 -6.02
N LEU A 165 -2.93 -20.06 -5.16
CA LEU A 165 -3.92 -19.06 -5.55
C LEU A 165 -3.35 -18.07 -6.58
N CYS A 166 -2.12 -17.60 -6.38
CA CYS A 166 -1.42 -16.76 -7.34
C CYS A 166 -1.17 -17.49 -8.66
N LEU A 167 -0.80 -18.77 -8.63
CA LEU A 167 -0.61 -19.60 -9.82
C LEU A 167 -1.90 -19.75 -10.62
N ILE A 168 -3.02 -20.03 -9.95
CA ILE A 168 -4.33 -20.13 -10.61
C ILE A 168 -4.66 -18.79 -11.30
N GLY A 169 -4.55 -17.67 -10.60
CA GLY A 169 -4.77 -16.35 -11.20
C GLY A 169 -3.83 -16.08 -12.38
N TRP A 170 -2.55 -16.43 -12.24
CA TRP A 170 -1.55 -16.27 -13.28
C TRP A 170 -1.84 -17.11 -14.52
N LEU A 171 -2.35 -18.33 -14.38
CA LEU A 171 -2.73 -19.20 -15.51
C LEU A 171 -3.85 -18.59 -16.38
N PHE A 172 -4.78 -17.82 -15.80
CA PHE A 172 -5.81 -17.14 -16.58
C PHE A 172 -5.26 -16.11 -17.58
N LEU A 173 -4.03 -15.60 -17.39
CA LEU A 173 -3.38 -14.69 -18.34
C LEU A 173 -3.15 -15.33 -19.70
N PHE A 174 -3.00 -16.65 -19.78
CA PHE A 174 -2.77 -17.34 -21.06
C PHE A 174 -3.97 -17.27 -22.00
N PHE A 175 -5.16 -17.01 -21.48
CA PHE A 175 -6.38 -16.80 -22.28
C PHE A 175 -6.48 -15.37 -22.86
N LEU A 176 -5.62 -14.44 -22.43
CA LEU A 176 -5.62 -13.07 -22.94
C LEU A 176 -4.72 -12.93 -24.16
N LYS A 177 -5.19 -12.17 -25.17
CA LYS A 177 -4.34 -11.73 -26.28
C LYS A 177 -3.46 -10.58 -25.82
N ASN A 178 -2.21 -10.56 -26.29
CA ASN A 178 -1.30 -9.45 -25.99
C ASN A 178 -1.71 -8.19 -26.75
N GLU A 179 -1.56 -7.04 -26.09
CA GLU A 179 -1.75 -5.72 -26.65
C GLU A 179 -0.59 -4.82 -26.23
N HIS A 180 -0.34 -3.77 -27.00
CA HIS A 180 0.73 -2.80 -26.73
C HIS A 180 0.11 -1.45 -26.39
N PRO A 181 0.76 -0.62 -25.56
CA PRO A 181 0.34 0.76 -25.35
C PRO A 181 0.47 1.55 -26.64
N GLU A 182 -0.45 2.50 -26.85
CA GLU A 182 -0.32 3.47 -27.94
C GLU A 182 0.98 4.26 -27.78
N GLN A 183 1.71 4.45 -28.90
CA GLN A 183 2.98 5.18 -28.87
C GLN A 183 2.70 6.68 -28.69
N GLU A 184 2.78 7.16 -27.45
CA GLU A 184 2.96 8.60 -27.24
C GLU A 184 4.41 8.97 -27.57
N LEU A 185 4.57 9.83 -28.57
CA LEU A 185 5.82 10.46 -28.94
C LEU A 185 6.24 11.43 -27.84
N GLY A 186 7.17 11.04 -26.98
CA GLY A 186 7.72 11.93 -25.97
C GLY A 186 8.51 11.20 -24.90
N VAL A 187 9.74 10.79 -25.19
CA VAL A 187 10.71 10.42 -24.15
C VAL A 187 11.18 11.70 -23.48
N ASN A 188 10.58 12.04 -22.33
CA ASN A 188 11.11 13.12 -21.49
C ASN A 188 12.50 12.72 -21.02
N SER A 189 13.50 13.57 -21.25
CA SER A 189 14.85 13.39 -20.72
C SER A 189 14.78 13.30 -19.19
N PHE A 190 15.63 12.46 -18.58
CA PHE A 190 15.77 12.35 -17.12
C PHE A 190 15.91 13.72 -16.43
N PHE A 191 16.66 14.64 -17.02
CA PHE A 191 16.81 16.01 -16.50
C PHE A 191 15.52 16.83 -16.54
N GLU A 192 14.66 16.63 -17.53
CA GLU A 192 13.35 17.28 -17.59
C GLU A 192 12.43 16.74 -16.50
N THR A 193 12.48 15.45 -16.23
CA THR A 193 11.72 14.82 -15.15
C THR A 193 12.12 15.40 -13.79
N ILE A 194 13.42 15.56 -13.52
CA ILE A 194 13.91 16.20 -12.28
C ILE A 194 13.44 17.65 -12.17
N LYS A 195 13.49 18.42 -13.27
CA LYS A 195 12.99 19.81 -13.27
C LYS A 195 11.49 19.87 -12.96
N ARG A 196 10.70 18.95 -13.52
CA ARG A 196 9.26 18.83 -13.23
C ARG A 196 9.01 18.45 -11.77
N PHE A 197 9.76 17.52 -11.20
CA PHE A 197 9.67 17.17 -9.78
C PHE A 197 9.96 18.35 -8.87
N ARG A 198 11.06 19.08 -9.13
CA ARG A 198 11.40 20.30 -8.38
C ARG A 198 10.30 21.36 -8.48
N LYS A 199 9.69 21.50 -9.65
CA LYS A 199 8.58 22.44 -9.87
C LYS A 199 7.33 21.97 -9.11
N ALA A 200 6.93 20.70 -9.21
CA ALA A 200 5.78 20.14 -8.50
C ALA A 200 5.96 20.24 -6.96
N TRP A 201 7.17 20.00 -6.45
CA TRP A 201 7.50 20.19 -5.05
C TRP A 201 7.26 21.62 -4.56
N LYS A 202 7.66 22.61 -5.34
CA LYS A 202 7.43 24.02 -5.01
C LYS A 202 5.95 24.42 -4.95
N TYR A 203 5.11 23.81 -5.78
CA TYR A 203 3.67 24.10 -5.80
C TYR A 203 2.93 23.47 -4.62
N GLY A 204 3.28 22.25 -4.21
CA GLY A 204 2.43 21.55 -3.29
C GLY A 204 3.10 20.40 -2.52
N TRP A 205 4.32 20.61 -1.97
CA TRP A 205 5.01 19.60 -1.17
C TRP A 205 4.15 19.05 -0.02
N ILE A 206 3.27 19.91 0.52
CA ILE A 206 2.37 19.56 1.62
C ILE A 206 1.37 18.45 1.22
N ALA A 207 0.99 18.39 -0.05
CA ALA A 207 0.06 17.38 -0.54
C ALA A 207 0.69 15.98 -0.67
N PHE A 208 2.01 15.86 -0.56
CA PHE A 208 2.70 14.57 -0.57
C PHE A 208 2.79 13.94 0.82
N LEU A 209 2.56 14.71 1.88
CA LEU A 209 2.61 14.22 3.26
C LEU A 209 1.50 13.22 3.59
N PRO A 210 0.21 13.43 3.22
CA PRO A 210 -0.83 12.44 3.46
C PRO A 210 -0.53 11.07 2.81
N PRO A 211 -0.13 10.97 1.51
CA PRO A 211 0.33 9.73 0.91
C PRO A 211 1.51 9.08 1.67
N LEU A 212 2.52 9.86 2.05
CA LEU A 212 3.66 9.37 2.83
C LEU A 212 3.20 8.79 4.18
N GLY A 213 2.36 9.53 4.89
CA GLY A 213 1.82 9.11 6.17
C GLY A 213 0.99 7.84 6.10
N TYR A 214 0.17 7.72 5.04
CA TYR A 214 -0.62 6.53 4.82
C TYR A 214 0.27 5.31 4.52
N GLY A 215 1.30 5.46 3.67
CA GLY A 215 2.26 4.39 3.40
C GLY A 215 2.98 3.94 4.67
N PHE A 216 3.43 4.87 5.50
CA PHE A 216 4.05 4.55 6.78
C PHE A 216 3.08 3.80 7.71
N LEU A 217 1.87 4.29 7.86
CA LEU A 217 0.84 3.71 8.72
C LEU A 217 0.48 2.28 8.27
N GLU A 218 0.16 2.10 6.99
CA GLU A 218 -0.24 0.81 6.44
C GLU A 218 0.87 -0.24 6.59
N ALA A 219 2.11 0.13 6.22
CA ALA A 219 3.25 -0.77 6.32
C ALA A 219 3.65 -1.05 7.78
N SER A 220 3.54 -0.07 8.69
CA SER A 220 3.76 -0.27 10.12
C SER A 220 2.72 -1.20 10.74
N LEU A 221 1.43 -1.00 10.43
CA LEU A 221 0.37 -1.86 10.93
C LEU A 221 0.53 -3.31 10.46
N ASN A 222 0.87 -3.53 9.19
CA ASN A 222 1.01 -4.88 8.68
C ASN A 222 2.36 -5.53 9.02
N GLY A 223 3.45 -4.74 9.13
CA GLY A 223 4.80 -5.26 9.33
C GLY A 223 5.30 -5.23 10.78
N SER A 224 4.90 -4.26 11.60
CA SER A 224 5.42 -4.08 12.95
C SER A 224 4.39 -4.33 14.04
N PHE A 225 3.11 -3.95 13.84
CA PHE A 225 2.07 -4.20 14.84
C PHE A 225 1.94 -5.69 15.23
N PRO A 226 2.05 -6.69 14.33
CA PRO A 226 2.03 -8.10 14.73
C PRO A 226 3.12 -8.45 15.75
N ILE A 227 4.32 -7.87 15.62
CA ILE A 227 5.44 -8.08 16.56
C ILE A 227 5.07 -7.53 17.94
N TYR A 228 4.57 -6.29 17.98
CA TYR A 228 4.13 -5.65 19.22
C TYR A 228 3.00 -6.42 19.89
N ALA A 229 2.00 -6.81 19.12
CA ALA A 229 0.83 -7.52 19.61
C ALA A 229 1.19 -8.87 20.26
N LEU A 230 2.10 -9.65 19.64
CA LEU A 230 2.59 -10.89 20.24
C LEU A 230 3.33 -10.66 21.57
N ARG A 231 4.15 -9.60 21.66
CA ARG A 231 4.85 -9.25 22.90
C ARG A 231 3.91 -8.82 24.03
N THR A 232 2.78 -8.22 23.68
CA THR A 232 1.73 -7.84 24.63
C THR A 232 0.72 -8.94 24.92
N GLY A 233 0.92 -10.15 24.36
CA GLY A 233 0.08 -11.33 24.62
C GLY A 233 -1.19 -11.42 23.76
N ILE A 234 -1.29 -10.61 22.69
CA ILE A 234 -2.40 -10.70 21.73
C ILE A 234 -2.12 -11.88 20.77
N GLU A 235 -3.04 -12.81 20.68
CA GLU A 235 -2.93 -14.01 19.83
C GLU A 235 -2.87 -13.66 18.34
N VAL A 236 -2.18 -14.48 17.53
CA VAL A 236 -2.03 -14.33 16.08
C VAL A 236 -3.39 -14.20 15.38
N ARG A 237 -4.37 -14.97 15.79
CA ARG A 237 -5.74 -14.92 15.25
C ARG A 237 -6.37 -13.54 15.48
N SER A 238 -6.21 -12.99 16.66
CA SER A 238 -6.71 -11.65 17.01
C SER A 238 -6.02 -10.55 16.20
N VAL A 239 -4.70 -10.63 16.02
CA VAL A 239 -3.94 -9.72 15.15
C VAL A 239 -4.49 -9.72 13.74
N SER A 240 -4.74 -10.89 13.17
CA SER A 240 -5.28 -11.02 11.80
C SER A 240 -6.64 -10.35 11.63
N VAL A 241 -7.52 -10.50 12.62
CA VAL A 241 -8.85 -9.85 12.63
C VAL A 241 -8.73 -8.33 12.77
N LEU A 242 -7.82 -7.84 13.62
CA LEU A 242 -7.57 -6.40 13.78
C LEU A 242 -7.09 -5.76 12.47
N LEU A 243 -6.14 -6.38 11.77
CA LEU A 243 -5.64 -5.89 10.48
C LEU A 243 -6.73 -5.90 9.41
N ALA A 244 -7.50 -6.98 9.32
CA ALA A 244 -8.64 -7.07 8.40
C ALA A 244 -9.70 -6.00 8.72
N SER A 245 -9.99 -5.75 10.01
CA SER A 245 -10.95 -4.72 10.45
C SER A 245 -10.52 -3.33 10.01
N PHE A 246 -9.23 -2.98 10.15
CA PHE A 246 -8.68 -1.72 9.66
C PHE A 246 -8.90 -1.55 8.15
N ALA A 247 -8.52 -2.57 7.37
CA ALA A 247 -8.63 -2.52 5.92
C ALA A 247 -10.10 -2.43 5.45
N ILE A 248 -11.01 -3.20 6.06
CA ILE A 248 -12.46 -3.13 5.77
C ILE A 248 -13.01 -1.73 6.07
N GLY A 249 -12.65 -1.14 7.23
CA GLY A 249 -13.03 0.22 7.58
C GLY A 249 -12.64 1.21 6.50
N GLY A 250 -11.39 1.14 6.02
CA GLY A 250 -10.86 1.99 4.96
C GLY A 250 -11.62 1.85 3.65
N ILE A 251 -11.90 0.62 3.21
CA ILE A 251 -12.62 0.36 1.95
C ILE A 251 -14.06 0.91 1.99
N VAL A 252 -14.79 0.62 3.08
CA VAL A 252 -16.21 1.01 3.22
C VAL A 252 -16.37 2.52 3.22
N PHE A 253 -15.47 3.26 3.87
CA PHE A 253 -15.58 4.71 4.01
C PHE A 253 -14.83 5.51 2.95
N GLN A 254 -14.08 4.89 2.06
CA GLN A 254 -13.34 5.58 1.01
C GLN A 254 -14.25 6.44 0.11
N LEU A 255 -15.37 5.90 -0.35
CA LEU A 255 -16.32 6.64 -1.20
C LEU A 255 -17.05 7.75 -0.43
N PRO A 256 -17.65 7.52 0.75
CA PRO A 256 -18.26 8.61 1.55
C PRO A 256 -17.30 9.76 1.84
N LEU A 257 -16.06 9.48 2.24
CA LEU A 257 -15.08 10.52 2.53
C LEU A 257 -14.64 11.27 1.27
N GLY A 258 -14.54 10.59 0.12
CA GLY A 258 -14.32 11.24 -1.17
C GLY A 258 -15.41 12.27 -1.49
N ILE A 259 -16.70 11.88 -1.39
CA ILE A 259 -17.85 12.77 -1.63
C ILE A 259 -17.86 13.95 -0.65
N LEU A 260 -17.60 13.69 0.63
CA LEU A 260 -17.52 14.75 1.64
C LEU A 260 -16.37 15.73 1.33
N SER A 261 -15.24 15.23 0.86
CA SER A 261 -14.08 16.07 0.52
C SER A 261 -14.36 17.01 -0.66
N ASP A 262 -15.12 16.55 -1.65
CA ASP A 262 -15.54 17.39 -2.78
C ASP A 262 -16.53 18.49 -2.33
N LYS A 263 -17.37 18.20 -1.32
CA LYS A 263 -18.37 19.14 -0.81
C LYS A 263 -17.81 20.16 0.19
N PHE A 264 -16.97 19.73 1.12
CA PHE A 264 -16.49 20.55 2.24
C PHE A 264 -15.05 21.04 2.07
N GLY A 265 -14.39 20.66 0.94
CA GLY A 265 -13.01 20.98 0.66
C GLY A 265 -12.04 19.89 1.12
N ARG A 266 -11.14 19.49 0.24
CA ARG A 266 -10.23 18.35 0.42
C ARG A 266 -9.29 18.52 1.61
N ARG A 267 -8.74 19.74 1.78
CA ARG A 267 -7.90 20.07 2.92
C ARG A 267 -8.65 19.92 4.25
N ASN A 268 -9.88 20.44 4.33
CA ASN A 268 -10.64 20.41 5.57
C ASN A 268 -10.97 18.98 6.01
N ILE A 269 -11.38 18.13 5.06
CA ILE A 269 -11.64 16.72 5.35
C ILE A 269 -10.36 15.99 5.74
N LEU A 270 -9.22 16.27 5.07
CA LEU A 270 -7.91 15.73 5.48
C LEU A 270 -7.57 16.10 6.93
N LEU A 271 -7.76 17.35 7.33
CA LEU A 271 -7.52 17.79 8.72
C LEU A 271 -8.42 17.05 9.72
N VAL A 272 -9.71 16.89 9.39
CA VAL A 272 -10.65 16.16 10.25
C VAL A 272 -10.24 14.69 10.39
N ILE A 273 -9.95 13.98 9.30
CA ILE A 273 -9.61 12.56 9.36
C ILE A 273 -8.24 12.33 10.03
N LEU A 274 -7.27 13.22 9.85
CA LEU A 274 -5.96 13.11 10.50
C LEU A 274 -6.08 13.33 12.01
N SER A 275 -6.86 14.34 12.45
CA SER A 275 -7.08 14.60 13.87
C SER A 275 -7.86 13.49 14.56
N LEU A 276 -8.98 13.06 13.97
CA LEU A 276 -9.79 11.97 14.53
C LEU A 276 -9.08 10.62 14.46
N GLY A 277 -8.30 10.37 13.40
CA GLY A 277 -7.45 9.19 13.27
C GLY A 277 -6.35 9.15 14.34
N CYS A 278 -5.69 10.29 14.59
CA CYS A 278 -4.75 10.43 15.70
C CYS A 278 -5.42 10.09 17.04
N LEU A 279 -6.58 10.65 17.33
CA LEU A 279 -7.35 10.35 18.54
C LEU A 279 -7.77 8.88 18.62
N SER A 280 -8.15 8.25 17.51
CA SER A 280 -8.50 6.83 17.48
C SER A 280 -7.30 5.96 17.88
N PHE A 281 -6.10 6.22 17.37
CA PHE A 281 -4.91 5.46 17.78
C PHE A 281 -4.46 5.75 19.22
N VAL A 282 -4.60 6.99 19.69
CA VAL A 282 -4.40 7.31 21.12
C VAL A 282 -5.40 6.54 21.97
N THR A 283 -6.67 6.48 21.57
CA THR A 283 -7.70 5.70 22.30
C THR A 283 -7.40 4.21 22.25
N ALA A 284 -6.93 3.69 21.11
CA ALA A 284 -6.51 2.30 20.97
C ALA A 284 -5.44 1.91 21.99
N SER A 285 -4.48 2.80 22.29
CA SER A 285 -3.42 2.53 23.26
C SER A 285 -3.92 2.29 24.71
N PHE A 286 -5.11 2.78 25.04
CA PHE A 286 -5.74 2.53 26.34
C PHE A 286 -6.66 1.30 26.36
N LEU A 287 -6.99 0.76 25.18
CA LEU A 287 -7.97 -0.32 25.02
C LEU A 287 -7.34 -1.67 24.66
N GLU A 288 -6.02 -1.78 24.71
CA GLU A 288 -5.27 -2.99 24.32
C GLU A 288 -5.67 -4.24 25.15
N GLY A 289 -6.10 -4.05 26.38
CA GLY A 289 -6.56 -5.13 27.25
C GLY A 289 -7.91 -5.76 26.88
N THR A 290 -8.66 -5.17 25.94
CA THR A 290 -9.99 -5.63 25.56
C THR A 290 -10.10 -5.78 24.05
N PHE A 291 -10.10 -7.02 23.54
CA PHE A 291 -10.08 -7.30 22.10
C PHE A 291 -11.20 -6.60 21.34
N ILE A 292 -12.46 -6.66 21.83
CA ILE A 292 -13.61 -6.07 21.12
C ILE A 292 -13.46 -4.55 21.03
N ALA A 293 -13.06 -3.90 22.13
CA ALA A 293 -12.88 -2.45 22.15
C ALA A 293 -11.73 -2.02 21.21
N LEU A 294 -10.62 -2.75 21.23
CA LEU A 294 -9.51 -2.53 20.31
C LEU A 294 -9.93 -2.74 18.85
N ALA A 295 -10.68 -3.80 18.53
CA ALA A 295 -11.15 -4.08 17.17
C ALA A 295 -12.08 -2.97 16.65
N VAL A 296 -13.00 -2.47 17.47
CA VAL A 296 -13.87 -1.34 17.12
C VAL A 296 -13.04 -0.07 16.89
N CYS A 297 -12.05 0.19 17.75
CA CYS A 297 -11.18 1.35 17.64
C CYS A 297 -10.32 1.31 16.36
N ILE A 298 -9.75 0.15 16.04
CA ILE A 298 -8.95 -0.07 14.82
C ILE A 298 -9.82 0.01 13.56
N PHE A 299 -11.06 -0.49 13.61
CA PHE A 299 -12.02 -0.33 12.50
C PHE A 299 -12.35 1.15 12.27
N ILE A 300 -12.62 1.92 13.33
CA ILE A 300 -12.86 3.37 13.25
C ILE A 300 -11.63 4.10 12.72
N ALA A 301 -10.43 3.73 13.19
CA ALA A 301 -9.19 4.27 12.63
C ALA A 301 -9.09 4.00 11.12
N GLY A 302 -9.38 2.78 10.67
CA GLY A 302 -9.45 2.43 9.25
C GLY A 302 -10.46 3.28 8.47
N MET A 303 -11.69 3.47 9.01
CA MET A 303 -12.72 4.34 8.42
C MET A 303 -12.21 5.76 8.18
N LEU A 304 -11.48 6.31 9.14
CA LEU A 304 -11.00 7.69 9.11
C LEU A 304 -9.77 7.82 8.20
N VAL A 305 -8.70 7.07 8.48
CA VAL A 305 -7.41 7.29 7.81
C VAL A 305 -7.17 6.41 6.59
N GLY A 306 -7.99 5.39 6.34
CA GLY A 306 -7.84 4.51 5.17
C GLY A 306 -7.95 5.22 3.83
N SER A 307 -8.63 6.37 3.78
CA SER A 307 -8.75 7.20 2.58
C SER A 307 -7.66 8.26 2.43
N THR A 308 -6.70 8.34 3.36
CA THR A 308 -5.71 9.43 3.40
C THR A 308 -4.86 9.49 2.12
N PHE A 309 -4.54 8.33 1.53
CA PHE A 309 -3.81 8.28 0.25
C PHE A 309 -4.61 8.92 -0.90
N SER A 310 -5.84 8.49 -1.11
CA SER A 310 -6.69 8.98 -2.20
C SER A 310 -7.09 10.45 -2.02
N LEU A 311 -7.37 10.87 -0.78
CA LEU A 311 -7.63 12.27 -0.44
C LEU A 311 -6.37 13.14 -0.60
N GLY A 312 -5.19 12.62 -0.30
CA GLY A 312 -3.91 13.28 -0.55
C GLY A 312 -3.67 13.54 -2.03
N ILE A 313 -3.93 12.54 -2.89
CA ILE A 313 -3.90 12.73 -4.35
C ILE A 313 -4.91 13.78 -4.79
N SER A 314 -6.14 13.73 -4.28
CA SER A 314 -7.16 14.71 -4.60
C SER A 314 -6.76 16.12 -4.15
N TYR A 315 -6.17 16.27 -2.97
CA TYR A 315 -5.67 17.55 -2.46
C TYR A 315 -4.49 18.06 -3.31
N MET A 316 -3.61 17.18 -3.78
CA MET A 316 -2.54 17.52 -4.72
C MET A 316 -3.11 18.17 -6.00
N THR A 317 -4.24 17.66 -6.52
CA THR A 317 -4.85 18.24 -7.74
C THR A 317 -5.37 19.67 -7.55
N ASP A 318 -5.71 20.07 -6.32
CA ASP A 318 -6.12 21.44 -6.02
C ASP A 318 -4.94 22.44 -5.98
N LEU A 319 -3.74 21.93 -5.69
CA LEU A 319 -2.53 22.74 -5.53
C LEU A 319 -1.69 22.82 -6.80
N MET A 320 -1.96 22.00 -7.81
CA MET A 320 -1.10 21.89 -8.99
C MET A 320 -1.76 22.37 -10.28
N PRO A 321 -1.04 23.07 -11.16
CA PRO A 321 -1.52 23.37 -12.49
C PRO A 321 -1.67 22.10 -13.32
N LYS A 322 -2.62 22.10 -14.26
CA LYS A 322 -3.02 20.92 -15.06
C LYS A 322 -1.84 20.18 -15.74
N ASN A 323 -0.84 20.92 -16.22
CA ASN A 323 0.34 20.35 -16.90
C ASN A 323 1.32 19.64 -15.95
N LEU A 324 1.19 19.80 -14.62
CA LEU A 324 1.99 19.13 -13.61
C LEU A 324 1.24 18.00 -12.88
N LEU A 325 -0.06 17.81 -13.13
CA LEU A 325 -0.85 16.76 -12.46
C LEU A 325 -0.26 15.35 -12.62
N PRO A 326 0.22 14.91 -13.80
CA PRO A 326 0.85 13.60 -13.92
C PRO A 326 2.11 13.48 -13.04
N THR A 327 2.93 14.53 -12.99
CA THR A 327 4.14 14.59 -12.15
C THR A 327 3.76 14.55 -10.66
N GLY A 328 2.74 15.30 -10.25
CA GLY A 328 2.24 15.30 -8.88
C GLY A 328 1.71 13.94 -8.44
N ASN A 329 0.98 13.28 -9.31
CA ASN A 329 0.47 11.93 -9.04
C ASN A 329 1.61 10.91 -8.84
N LEU A 330 2.64 10.95 -9.70
CA LEU A 330 3.84 10.15 -9.55
C LEU A 330 4.56 10.43 -8.21
N MET A 331 4.67 11.69 -7.82
CA MET A 331 5.29 12.08 -6.55
C MET A 331 4.48 11.63 -5.33
N CYS A 332 3.14 11.57 -5.41
CA CYS A 332 2.30 10.95 -4.38
C CYS A 332 2.63 9.45 -4.21
N GLY A 333 2.79 8.72 -5.32
CA GLY A 333 3.20 7.31 -5.29
C GLY A 333 4.60 7.10 -4.70
N ILE A 334 5.56 7.95 -5.04
CA ILE A 334 6.92 7.93 -4.46
C ILE A 334 6.86 8.23 -2.96
N ALA A 335 6.09 9.24 -2.54
CA ALA A 335 5.93 9.59 -1.14
C ALA A 335 5.31 8.44 -0.33
N PHE A 336 4.27 7.79 -0.87
CA PHE A 336 3.70 6.57 -0.30
C PHE A 336 4.74 5.47 -0.14
N SER A 337 5.54 5.19 -1.16
CA SER A 337 6.58 4.14 -1.13
C SER A 337 7.67 4.45 -0.10
N ILE A 338 8.07 5.72 0.04
CA ILE A 338 9.03 6.16 1.07
C ILE A 338 8.44 5.94 2.46
N GLY A 339 7.18 6.31 2.67
CA GLY A 339 6.46 6.05 3.91
C GLY A 339 6.41 4.56 4.24
N SER A 340 6.02 3.75 3.26
CA SER A 340 5.91 2.29 3.41
C SER A 340 7.25 1.61 3.68
N LEU A 341 8.33 2.14 3.14
CA LEU A 341 9.69 1.68 3.46
C LEU A 341 10.07 2.05 4.89
N GLY A 342 9.75 3.27 5.34
CA GLY A 342 10.06 3.74 6.68
C GLY A 342 9.24 3.05 7.77
N GLY A 343 7.97 2.74 7.48
CA GLY A 343 7.02 2.23 8.47
C GLY A 343 7.52 1.01 9.27
N PRO A 344 7.81 -0.12 8.64
CA PRO A 344 8.26 -1.31 9.35
C PRO A 344 9.61 -1.14 10.02
N PHE A 345 10.53 -0.39 9.42
CA PHE A 345 11.85 -0.14 9.98
C PHE A 345 11.78 0.68 11.27
N PHE A 346 11.14 1.86 11.21
CA PHE A 346 11.00 2.71 12.40
C PHE A 346 10.03 2.11 13.41
N GLY A 347 9.00 1.38 12.96
CA GLY A 347 8.13 0.62 13.84
C GLY A 347 8.89 -0.47 14.62
N GLY A 348 9.77 -1.21 13.94
CA GLY A 348 10.64 -2.21 14.58
C GLY A 348 11.63 -1.59 15.57
N LEU A 349 12.26 -0.46 15.23
CA LEU A 349 13.10 0.31 16.13
C LEU A 349 12.32 0.77 17.37
N PHE A 350 11.12 1.33 17.16
CA PHE A 350 10.29 1.80 18.26
C PHE A 350 9.95 0.67 19.24
N ILE A 351 9.53 -0.49 18.75
CA ILE A 351 9.22 -1.67 19.58
C ILE A 351 10.45 -2.15 20.35
N GLN A 352 11.64 -2.04 19.77
CA GLN A 352 12.87 -2.51 20.38
C GLN A 352 13.35 -1.61 21.53
N TYR A 353 13.22 -0.29 21.37
CA TYR A 353 13.78 0.68 22.34
C TYR A 353 12.73 1.27 23.29
N PHE A 354 11.45 1.17 22.96
CA PHE A 354 10.34 1.71 23.75
C PHE A 354 9.33 0.62 24.11
N SER A 355 9.82 -0.49 24.72
CA SER A 355 9.01 -1.68 25.04
C SER A 355 7.79 -1.39 25.93
N ASP A 356 7.87 -0.37 26.79
CA ASP A 356 6.82 -0.01 27.74
C ASP A 356 5.81 0.99 27.18
N VAL A 357 5.99 1.42 25.93
CA VAL A 357 5.14 2.41 25.26
C VAL A 357 4.31 1.74 24.19
N SER A 358 3.01 2.01 24.18
CA SER A 358 2.12 1.44 23.15
C SER A 358 2.59 1.80 21.74
N PHE A 359 2.59 0.79 20.85
CA PHE A 359 2.92 0.93 19.45
C PHE A 359 2.06 1.99 18.73
N PHE A 360 0.82 2.17 19.16
CA PHE A 360 -0.08 3.15 18.55
C PHE A 360 0.39 4.60 18.69
N HIS A 361 1.28 4.90 19.63
CA HIS A 361 1.82 6.25 19.80
C HIS A 361 2.71 6.70 18.65
N ILE A 362 3.50 5.81 18.02
CA ILE A 362 4.31 6.19 16.85
C ILE A 362 3.42 6.58 15.66
N ILE A 363 2.30 5.86 15.48
CA ILE A 363 1.31 6.16 14.44
C ILE A 363 0.61 7.49 14.75
N SER A 364 0.14 7.65 15.99
CA SER A 364 -0.52 8.89 16.43
C SER A 364 0.38 10.11 16.27
N PHE A 365 1.65 9.98 16.65
CA PHE A 365 2.64 11.05 16.51
C PHE A 365 2.83 11.45 15.03
N LEU A 366 2.96 10.48 14.13
CA LEU A 366 3.09 10.77 12.70
C LEU A 366 1.85 11.48 12.15
N LEU A 367 0.64 10.97 12.47
CA LEU A 367 -0.60 11.59 12.02
C LEU A 367 -0.74 13.02 12.57
N PHE A 368 -0.36 13.23 13.81
CA PHE A 368 -0.35 14.57 14.44
C PHE A 368 0.63 15.52 13.73
N VAL A 369 1.83 15.08 13.42
CA VAL A 369 2.81 15.90 12.68
C VAL A 369 2.28 16.28 11.28
N ILE A 370 1.70 15.32 10.55
CA ILE A 370 1.11 15.58 9.24
C ILE A 370 -0.08 16.53 9.35
N PHE A 371 -0.94 16.35 10.36
CA PHE A 371 -2.03 17.27 10.68
C PHE A 371 -1.51 18.68 10.89
N LEU A 372 -0.50 18.84 11.75
CA LEU A 372 0.06 20.15 12.11
C LEU A 372 0.66 20.86 10.88
N LEU A 373 1.44 20.13 10.07
CA LEU A 373 2.03 20.66 8.83
C LEU A 373 0.96 21.04 7.81
N THR A 374 -0.08 20.21 7.63
CA THR A 374 -1.20 20.50 6.73
C THR A 374 -2.04 21.68 7.20
N TYR A 375 -2.20 21.84 8.53
CA TYR A 375 -2.88 22.97 9.12
C TYR A 375 -2.12 24.28 8.91
N THR A 376 -0.81 24.28 9.18
CA THR A 376 0.02 25.50 9.16
C THR A 376 0.40 25.96 7.75
N PHE A 377 0.65 25.03 6.83
CA PHE A 377 1.20 25.35 5.50
C PHE A 377 0.21 25.12 4.35
N GLY A 378 -0.92 24.45 4.59
CA GLY A 378 -1.86 24.08 3.55
C GLY A 378 -2.53 25.24 2.81
N GLU A 379 -2.58 26.45 3.39
CA GLU A 379 -3.16 27.63 2.74
C GLU A 379 -2.20 28.34 1.78
N ARG A 380 -0.90 28.25 2.04
CA ARG A 380 0.12 28.96 1.24
C ARG A 380 0.23 28.41 -0.20
N GLY A 381 -0.10 27.13 -0.41
CA GLY A 381 -0.15 26.54 -1.75
C GLY A 381 -1.30 27.06 -2.62
N LEU A 382 -2.44 27.38 -2.01
CA LEU A 382 -3.64 27.89 -2.70
C LEU A 382 -3.44 29.34 -3.22
N VAL A 383 -2.60 30.14 -2.56
CA VAL A 383 -2.31 31.53 -2.96
C VAL A 383 -1.37 31.56 -4.17
N ALA A 384 -0.44 30.60 -4.29
CA ALA A 384 0.53 30.55 -5.40
C ALA A 384 -0.10 30.10 -6.74
N VAL A 385 -1.31 29.56 -6.75
CA VAL A 385 -2.03 29.13 -7.97
C VAL A 385 -3.02 30.18 -8.46
N LYS A 386 -3.40 31.15 -7.59
CA LYS A 386 -4.35 32.23 -7.93
C LYS A 386 -3.70 33.56 -8.30
N GLY A 387 -2.40 33.71 -8.19
CA GLY A 387 -1.58 34.78 -8.67
C GLY A 387 -0.67 34.36 -9.82
#